data_539640f6b15153ee2665239f25c12d20
#
_entry.id   539640f6b15153ee2665239f25c12d20
#
_cell.length_a   1.000
_cell.length_b   1.000
_cell.length_c   1.000
_cell.angle_alpha   90.00
_cell.angle_beta   90.00
_cell.angle_gamma   90.00
#
_symmetry.space_group_name_H-M   'P 1'
#
loop_
_entity.id
_entity.type
_entity.pdbx_description
1 polymer ?
#
loop_
_entity_poly.entity_id
_entity_poly.type
_entity_poly.pdbx_seq_one_letter_code
_entity_poly.pdbx_strand_id
1 'polypeptide(L)'
;MNILMLGWELPPHNSGGLGVACYHLSKALAEYGANIDFMLPYTADHSDIDFMKIHSVTPLSPLERNGLGAYDSNSVAYKTLAKDSIEDLKDMRGVQRKYVRYVEHFAKNHKVDVIHAHDWLTMEAGVRAKEVTNAPLVVHVHATEFDRSGEFGGNPIVHEIEQQALLMADKIIAVSHLT
;
A
#
# COMPACT_ATOMS: atom_id res chain seq x y z
N MET A 1 -10.91 -13.97 -11.65
CA MET A 1 -11.11 -12.74 -10.83
C MET A 1 -9.86 -11.90 -10.93
N ASN A 2 -9.99 -10.60 -11.25
CA ASN A 2 -8.86 -9.68 -11.38
C ASN A 2 -8.74 -8.85 -10.09
N ILE A 3 -7.65 -9.02 -9.37
CA ILE A 3 -7.40 -8.36 -8.10
C ILE A 3 -6.35 -7.26 -8.33
N LEU A 4 -6.71 -6.02 -7.98
CA LEU A 4 -5.78 -4.92 -7.85
C LEU A 4 -5.22 -4.94 -6.43
N MET A 5 -4.02 -5.49 -6.26
CA MET A 5 -3.33 -5.63 -4.98
C MET A 5 -2.43 -4.42 -4.76
N LEU A 6 -2.68 -3.67 -3.70
CA LEU A 6 -1.94 -2.47 -3.36
C LEU A 6 -0.99 -2.77 -2.21
N GLY A 7 0.30 -2.87 -2.50
CA GLY A 7 1.36 -3.13 -1.55
C GLY A 7 2.38 -2.00 -1.47
N TRP A 8 3.17 -2.01 -0.42
CA TRP A 8 4.25 -1.04 -0.20
C TRP A 8 5.61 -1.72 -0.17
N GLU A 9 5.64 -2.97 0.21
CA GLU A 9 6.83 -3.80 0.34
C GLU A 9 6.60 -5.14 -0.35
N LEU A 10 7.68 -5.73 -0.90
CA LEU A 10 7.65 -7.06 -1.49
C LEU A 10 9.06 -7.69 -1.45
N PRO A 11 9.21 -8.97 -1.01
CA PRO A 11 10.48 -9.68 -1.09
C PRO A 11 11.01 -9.75 -2.54
N PRO A 12 12.34 -9.81 -2.74
CA PRO A 12 13.41 -9.81 -1.72
C PRO A 12 13.75 -8.41 -1.19
N HIS A 13 13.11 -7.37 -1.70
CA HIS A 13 13.40 -5.98 -1.38
C HIS A 13 12.38 -5.43 -0.37
N ASN A 14 12.87 -4.86 0.74
CA ASN A 14 12.03 -4.35 1.83
C ASN A 14 11.05 -5.42 2.34
N SER A 15 11.62 -6.47 2.91
CA SER A 15 10.84 -7.62 3.37
C SER A 15 10.58 -7.57 4.88
N GLY A 16 9.82 -6.56 5.32
CA GLY A 16 9.18 -6.61 6.63
C GLY A 16 8.02 -7.64 6.65
N GLY A 17 7.39 -7.81 7.80
CA GLY A 17 6.24 -8.72 7.93
C GLY A 17 5.13 -8.44 6.91
N LEU A 18 4.89 -7.16 6.60
CA LEU A 18 3.92 -6.71 5.59
C LEU A 18 4.24 -7.29 4.20
N GLY A 19 5.48 -7.12 3.73
CA GLY A 19 5.89 -7.61 2.42
C GLY A 19 5.80 -9.12 2.29
N VAL A 20 6.21 -9.85 3.32
CA VAL A 20 6.11 -11.33 3.37
C VAL A 20 4.64 -11.77 3.34
N ALA A 21 3.77 -11.12 4.10
CA ALA A 21 2.34 -11.41 4.11
C ALA A 21 1.70 -11.16 2.74
N CYS A 22 2.00 -10.00 2.11
CA CYS A 22 1.53 -9.67 0.76
C CYS A 22 1.97 -10.70 -0.27
N TYR A 23 3.24 -11.15 -0.22
CA TYR A 23 3.77 -12.16 -1.12
C TYR A 23 3.01 -13.49 -1.02
N HIS A 24 2.92 -14.04 0.20
CA HIS A 24 2.28 -15.34 0.40
C HIS A 24 0.77 -15.32 0.14
N LEU A 25 0.10 -14.23 0.51
CA LEU A 25 -1.31 -14.06 0.20
C LEU A 25 -1.54 -14.00 -1.32
N SER A 26 -0.75 -13.21 -2.04
CA SER A 26 -0.86 -13.11 -3.49
C SER A 26 -0.60 -14.46 -4.17
N LYS A 27 0.43 -15.19 -3.71
CA LYS A 27 0.73 -16.52 -4.22
C LYS A 27 -0.46 -17.48 -4.03
N ALA A 28 -1.01 -17.54 -2.81
CA ALA A 28 -2.15 -18.40 -2.53
C ALA A 28 -3.38 -18.02 -3.38
N LEU A 29 -3.68 -16.73 -3.52
CA LEU A 29 -4.80 -16.27 -4.35
C LEU A 29 -4.60 -16.63 -5.84
N ALA A 30 -3.37 -16.54 -6.35
CA ALA A 30 -3.04 -16.94 -7.71
C ALA A 30 -3.23 -18.46 -7.92
N GLU A 31 -2.85 -19.28 -6.94
CA GLU A 31 -3.08 -20.73 -6.94
C GLU A 31 -4.58 -21.08 -6.98
N TYR A 32 -5.44 -20.21 -6.44
CA TYR A 32 -6.91 -20.31 -6.56
C TYR A 32 -7.47 -19.67 -7.85
N GLY A 33 -6.61 -19.29 -8.80
CA GLY A 33 -6.99 -18.81 -10.12
C GLY A 33 -7.30 -17.31 -10.19
N ALA A 34 -6.84 -16.51 -9.25
CA ALA A 34 -6.91 -15.06 -9.35
C ALA A 34 -5.80 -14.53 -10.28
N ASN A 35 -6.14 -13.51 -11.10
CA ASN A 35 -5.17 -12.69 -11.79
C ASN A 35 -4.84 -11.49 -10.90
N ILE A 36 -3.59 -11.30 -10.56
CA ILE A 36 -3.17 -10.26 -9.63
C ILE A 36 -2.31 -9.24 -10.36
N ASP A 37 -2.74 -7.98 -10.32
CA ASP A 37 -1.95 -6.81 -10.64
C ASP A 37 -1.48 -6.17 -9.34
N PHE A 38 -0.21 -6.35 -9.00
CA PHE A 38 0.39 -5.89 -7.75
C PHE A 38 1.11 -4.56 -7.95
N MET A 39 0.69 -3.54 -7.21
CA MET A 39 1.26 -2.19 -7.29
C MET A 39 2.32 -1.97 -6.21
N LEU A 40 3.50 -1.49 -6.63
CA LEU A 40 4.57 -1.07 -5.75
C LEU A 40 4.94 0.40 -5.99
N PRO A 41 5.31 1.16 -4.94
CA PRO A 41 5.70 2.56 -5.10
C PRO A 41 7.07 2.73 -5.78
N TYR A 42 7.90 1.70 -5.81
CA TYR A 42 9.27 1.74 -6.30
C TYR A 42 9.58 0.61 -7.29
N THR A 43 10.60 0.80 -8.11
CA THR A 43 11.14 -0.23 -9.01
C THR A 43 12.16 -1.10 -8.28
N ALA A 44 11.99 -2.42 -8.40
CA ALA A 44 12.96 -3.41 -7.94
C ALA A 44 12.91 -4.64 -8.83
N ASP A 45 13.95 -5.47 -8.79
CA ASP A 45 13.98 -6.73 -9.49
C ASP A 45 13.13 -7.77 -8.73
N HIS A 46 12.09 -8.23 -9.38
CA HIS A 46 11.17 -9.27 -8.92
C HIS A 46 11.00 -10.35 -10.00
N SER A 47 12.04 -10.58 -10.80
CA SER A 47 12.02 -11.54 -11.91
C SER A 47 11.69 -12.98 -11.50
N ASP A 48 11.92 -13.31 -10.23
CA ASP A 48 11.61 -14.63 -9.66
C ASP A 48 10.12 -14.83 -9.34
N ILE A 49 9.29 -13.77 -9.48
CA ILE A 49 7.86 -13.82 -9.20
C ILE A 49 7.09 -13.93 -10.50
N ASP A 50 6.52 -15.09 -10.76
CA ASP A 50 5.81 -15.44 -12.01
C ASP A 50 4.28 -15.56 -11.85
N PHE A 51 3.76 -15.61 -10.61
CA PHE A 51 2.35 -15.82 -10.31
C PHE A 51 1.50 -14.54 -10.29
N MET A 52 2.11 -13.36 -10.40
CA MET A 52 1.42 -12.06 -10.46
C MET A 52 2.16 -11.07 -11.36
N LYS A 53 1.46 -10.03 -11.82
CA LYS A 53 2.06 -8.91 -12.55
C LYS A 53 2.41 -7.81 -11.58
N ILE A 54 3.68 -7.39 -11.55
CA ILE A 54 4.16 -6.33 -10.66
C ILE A 54 4.31 -5.03 -11.47
N HIS A 55 3.68 -3.97 -10.95
CA HIS A 55 3.71 -2.64 -11.52
C HIS A 55 4.43 -1.68 -10.57
N SER A 56 5.48 -1.05 -11.04
CA SER A 56 6.30 -0.12 -10.27
C SER A 56 5.99 1.33 -10.67
N VAL A 57 5.67 2.15 -9.69
CA VAL A 57 5.21 3.53 -9.92
C VAL A 57 6.35 4.50 -10.16
N THR A 58 7.48 4.33 -9.46
CA THR A 58 8.60 5.27 -9.47
C THR A 58 9.93 4.53 -9.49
N PRO A 59 10.88 4.93 -10.35
CA PRO A 59 12.23 4.38 -10.34
C PRO A 59 13.06 4.97 -9.18
N LEU A 60 12.74 4.59 -7.95
CA LEU A 60 13.55 4.94 -6.78
C LEU A 60 14.74 4.00 -6.68
N SER A 61 15.95 4.56 -6.46
CA SER A 61 17.12 3.76 -6.16
C SER A 61 17.03 3.11 -4.78
N PRO A 62 17.79 2.03 -4.49
CA PRO A 62 17.83 1.43 -3.17
C PRO A 62 18.19 2.39 -2.03
N LEU A 63 19.03 3.39 -2.29
CA LEU A 63 19.41 4.42 -1.33
C LEU A 63 18.26 5.40 -1.04
N GLU A 64 17.45 5.72 -2.04
CA GLU A 64 16.30 6.62 -1.90
C GLU A 64 15.12 5.94 -1.20
N ARG A 65 15.13 4.60 -1.13
CA ARG A 65 14.11 3.80 -0.42
C ARG A 65 14.35 3.74 1.09
N ASN A 66 15.57 4.05 1.55
CA ASN A 66 15.88 4.07 2.98
C ASN A 66 15.02 5.13 3.67
N GLY A 67 14.26 4.70 4.67
CA GLY A 67 13.33 5.55 5.40
C GLY A 67 11.92 5.65 4.79
N LEU A 68 11.61 4.89 3.75
CA LEU A 68 10.27 4.76 3.17
C LEU A 68 9.57 3.45 3.58
N GLY A 69 10.12 2.70 4.52
CA GLY A 69 9.51 1.48 5.04
C GLY A 69 8.20 1.77 5.79
N ALA A 70 7.26 0.84 5.71
CA ALA A 70 5.92 0.97 6.29
C ALA A 70 5.93 1.22 7.81
N TYR A 71 6.97 0.73 8.49
CA TYR A 71 7.11 0.76 9.96
C TYR A 71 8.34 1.52 10.44
N ASP A 72 8.96 2.32 9.59
CA ASP A 72 10.17 3.07 9.94
C ASP A 72 9.81 4.37 10.69
N SER A 73 9.48 4.23 11.97
CA SER A 73 9.08 5.34 12.86
C SER A 73 10.18 6.38 13.13
N ASN A 74 11.45 6.02 12.93
CA ASN A 74 12.59 6.93 13.11
C ASN A 74 13.02 7.61 11.81
N SER A 75 12.32 7.33 10.72
CA SER A 75 12.69 7.84 9.41
C SER A 75 12.42 9.33 9.26
N VAL A 76 13.16 9.94 8.36
CA VAL A 76 12.92 11.29 7.86
C VAL A 76 11.50 11.43 7.33
N ALA A 77 10.90 10.32 6.86
CA ALA A 77 9.55 10.24 6.34
C ALA A 77 8.47 10.68 7.36
N TYR A 78 8.57 10.26 8.61
CA TYR A 78 7.64 10.71 9.66
C TYR A 78 7.76 12.20 9.98
N LYS A 79 8.97 12.76 9.86
CA LYS A 79 9.21 14.19 10.04
C LYS A 79 8.74 15.03 8.87
N THR A 80 8.71 14.46 7.67
CA THR A 80 8.31 15.13 6.43
C THR A 80 6.81 15.07 6.16
N LEU A 81 6.05 14.20 6.82
CA LEU A 81 4.59 14.16 6.70
C LEU A 81 3.89 15.50 7.02
N ALA A 82 4.55 16.36 7.77
CA ALA A 82 4.06 17.70 8.12
C ALA A 82 4.39 18.81 7.10
N LYS A 83 5.09 18.51 6.01
CA LYS A 83 5.48 19.51 5.01
C LYS A 83 4.75 19.27 3.68
N ASP A 84 3.94 20.23 3.28
CA ASP A 84 3.21 20.30 1.99
C ASP A 84 4.12 20.58 0.76
N SER A 85 5.25 19.91 0.61
CA SER A 85 6.04 20.03 -0.60
C SER A 85 5.53 19.08 -1.68
N ILE A 86 4.85 19.63 -2.67
CA ILE A 86 4.08 18.92 -3.70
C ILE A 86 4.93 18.09 -4.68
N GLU A 87 6.25 18.23 -4.72
CA GLU A 87 7.09 17.65 -5.77
C GLU A 87 8.30 16.85 -5.31
N ASP A 88 8.59 16.77 -4.02
CA ASP A 88 9.77 16.05 -3.56
C ASP A 88 9.50 14.54 -3.45
N LEU A 89 10.00 13.77 -4.43
CA LEU A 89 9.92 12.31 -4.46
C LEU A 89 10.64 11.61 -3.30
N LYS A 90 11.41 12.34 -2.55
CA LYS A 90 12.10 11.86 -1.35
C LYS A 90 11.23 11.94 -0.10
N ASP A 91 10.11 12.65 -0.20
CA ASP A 91 9.11 12.75 0.85
C ASP A 91 8.09 11.61 0.72
N MET A 92 7.79 10.93 1.82
CA MET A 92 6.80 9.84 1.88
C MET A 92 5.45 10.25 1.26
N ARG A 93 4.94 11.44 1.58
CA ARG A 93 3.67 11.94 1.02
C ARG A 93 3.75 12.22 -0.47
N GLY A 94 4.91 12.66 -0.97
CA GLY A 94 5.16 12.81 -2.40
C GLY A 94 5.08 11.47 -3.14
N VAL A 95 5.70 10.44 -2.58
CA VAL A 95 5.63 9.07 -3.11
C VAL A 95 4.20 8.53 -3.07
N GLN A 96 3.49 8.72 -1.94
CA GLN A 96 2.08 8.31 -1.83
C GLN A 96 1.19 9.00 -2.87
N ARG A 97 1.30 10.32 -3.06
CA ARG A 97 0.52 11.05 -4.07
C ARG A 97 0.77 10.55 -5.50
N LYS A 98 2.00 10.18 -5.83
CA LYS A 98 2.30 9.54 -7.12
C LYS A 98 1.69 8.16 -7.21
N TYR A 99 1.79 7.39 -6.15
CA TYR A 99 1.20 6.07 -6.05
C TYR A 99 -0.31 6.13 -6.28
N VAL A 100 -1.02 7.02 -5.58
CA VAL A 100 -2.47 7.24 -5.76
C VAL A 100 -2.82 7.56 -7.21
N ARG A 101 -2.11 8.51 -7.84
CA ARG A 101 -2.37 8.90 -9.24
C ARG A 101 -2.13 7.75 -10.23
N TYR A 102 -1.08 6.97 -10.01
CA TYR A 102 -0.78 5.82 -10.85
C TYR A 102 -1.85 4.73 -10.72
N VAL A 103 -2.22 4.39 -9.48
CA VAL A 103 -3.27 3.41 -9.19
C VAL A 103 -4.61 3.85 -9.77
N GLU A 104 -4.99 5.12 -9.62
CA GLU A 104 -6.19 5.68 -10.23
C GLU A 104 -6.17 5.52 -11.75
N HIS A 105 -5.07 5.90 -12.40
CA HIS A 105 -4.92 5.76 -13.84
C HIS A 105 -5.01 4.29 -14.29
N PHE A 106 -4.33 3.40 -13.59
CA PHE A 106 -4.40 1.97 -13.86
C PHE A 106 -5.83 1.44 -13.74
N ALA A 107 -6.49 1.74 -12.63
CA ALA A 107 -7.83 1.26 -12.33
C ALA A 107 -8.87 1.72 -13.37
N LYS A 108 -8.75 2.94 -13.90
CA LYS A 108 -9.62 3.46 -14.98
C LYS A 108 -9.46 2.71 -16.31
N ASN A 109 -8.29 2.12 -16.56
CA ASN A 109 -7.95 1.53 -17.86
C ASN A 109 -7.93 -0.01 -17.85
N HIS A 110 -8.13 -0.62 -16.69
CA HIS A 110 -8.10 -2.08 -16.55
C HIS A 110 -9.34 -2.59 -15.82
N LYS A 111 -9.69 -3.83 -16.12
CA LYS A 111 -10.78 -4.49 -15.40
C LYS A 111 -10.32 -4.88 -14.00
N VAL A 112 -10.95 -4.32 -12.98
CA VAL A 112 -10.72 -4.62 -11.57
C VAL A 112 -11.99 -5.21 -10.99
N ASP A 113 -11.91 -6.43 -10.46
CA ASP A 113 -13.03 -7.10 -9.81
C ASP A 113 -13.01 -6.88 -8.27
N VAL A 114 -11.81 -6.73 -7.68
CA VAL A 114 -11.58 -6.45 -6.25
C VAL A 114 -10.34 -5.58 -6.11
N ILE A 115 -10.39 -4.61 -5.20
CA ILE A 115 -9.25 -3.81 -4.74
C ILE A 115 -8.86 -4.31 -3.36
N HIS A 116 -7.57 -4.60 -3.13
CA HIS A 116 -7.06 -5.07 -1.85
C HIS A 116 -5.89 -4.18 -1.41
N ALA A 117 -6.13 -3.33 -0.44
CA ALA A 117 -5.15 -2.37 0.08
C ALA A 117 -4.56 -2.86 1.41
N HIS A 118 -3.24 -2.77 1.55
CA HIS A 118 -2.48 -3.20 2.72
C HIS A 118 -1.91 -2.01 3.46
N ASP A 119 -2.39 -1.77 4.68
CA ASP A 119 -2.01 -0.69 5.59
C ASP A 119 -2.18 0.74 5.03
N TRP A 120 -1.96 1.72 5.91
CA TRP A 120 -2.23 3.13 5.68
C TRP A 120 -1.54 3.71 4.45
N LEU A 121 -0.34 3.20 4.09
CA LEU A 121 0.42 3.69 2.94
C LEU A 121 -0.30 3.50 1.60
N THR A 122 -1.17 2.51 1.51
CA THR A 122 -1.90 2.15 0.29
C THR A 122 -3.39 2.50 0.35
N MET A 123 -3.90 2.86 1.52
CA MET A 123 -5.34 3.07 1.77
C MET A 123 -5.93 4.20 0.91
N GLU A 124 -5.26 5.36 0.79
CA GLU A 124 -5.73 6.44 -0.09
C GLU A 124 -5.88 6.00 -1.55
N ALA A 125 -4.91 5.19 -2.03
CA ALA A 125 -4.96 4.64 -3.38
C ALA A 125 -6.12 3.64 -3.54
N GLY A 126 -6.38 2.84 -2.51
CA GLY A 126 -7.52 1.92 -2.48
C GLY A 126 -8.86 2.64 -2.55
N VAL A 127 -9.05 3.67 -1.74
CA VAL A 127 -10.26 4.53 -1.77
C VAL A 127 -10.42 5.16 -3.15
N ARG A 128 -9.33 5.72 -3.71
CA ARG A 128 -9.40 6.36 -5.02
C ARG A 128 -9.72 5.38 -6.15
N ALA A 129 -9.15 4.18 -6.11
CA ALA A 129 -9.47 3.12 -7.07
C ALA A 129 -10.95 2.70 -6.98
N LYS A 130 -11.50 2.56 -5.76
CA LYS A 130 -12.92 2.29 -5.54
C LYS A 130 -13.81 3.38 -6.16
N GLU A 131 -13.51 4.65 -5.94
CA GLU A 131 -14.27 5.77 -6.48
C GLU A 131 -14.38 5.74 -8.01
N VAL A 132 -13.33 5.32 -8.70
CA VAL A 132 -13.29 5.35 -10.17
C VAL A 132 -13.76 4.06 -10.84
N THR A 133 -13.82 2.94 -10.10
CA THR A 133 -14.21 1.62 -10.66
C THR A 133 -15.51 1.08 -10.12
N ASN A 134 -15.97 1.54 -8.94
CA ASN A 134 -17.00 0.92 -8.12
C ASN A 134 -16.70 -0.55 -7.72
N ALA A 135 -15.45 -1.01 -7.87
CA ALA A 135 -15.04 -2.33 -7.38
C ALA A 135 -14.99 -2.35 -5.85
N PRO A 136 -15.34 -3.47 -5.20
CA PRO A 136 -15.26 -3.59 -3.75
C PRO A 136 -13.83 -3.41 -3.25
N LEU A 137 -13.69 -2.65 -2.15
CA LEU A 137 -12.44 -2.38 -1.46
C LEU A 137 -12.31 -3.27 -0.22
N VAL A 138 -11.27 -4.07 -0.20
CA VAL A 138 -10.79 -4.79 0.98
C VAL A 138 -9.64 -4.01 1.57
N VAL A 139 -9.74 -3.61 2.84
CA VAL A 139 -8.66 -3.01 3.61
C VAL A 139 -8.09 -4.05 4.56
N HIS A 140 -6.80 -4.34 4.41
CA HIS A 140 -6.07 -5.31 5.22
C HIS A 140 -5.15 -4.57 6.18
N VAL A 141 -5.46 -4.62 7.45
CA VAL A 141 -4.74 -3.90 8.52
C VAL A 141 -3.76 -4.85 9.18
N HIS A 142 -2.47 -4.54 9.05
CA HIS A 142 -1.39 -5.27 9.74
C HIS A 142 -1.03 -4.58 11.05
N ALA A 143 -1.05 -3.24 11.08
CA ALA A 143 -0.96 -2.43 12.29
C ALA A 143 -1.57 -1.05 12.03
N THR A 144 -2.38 -0.55 12.95
CA THR A 144 -2.88 0.83 12.91
C THR A 144 -1.83 1.80 13.46
N GLU A 145 -2.06 3.09 13.27
CA GLU A 145 -1.22 4.12 13.89
C GLU A 145 -1.29 4.06 15.42
N PHE A 146 -2.45 3.65 15.99
CA PHE A 146 -2.57 3.42 17.43
C PHE A 146 -1.67 2.27 17.91
N ASP A 147 -1.59 1.17 17.14
CA ASP A 147 -0.71 0.04 17.47
C ASP A 147 0.76 0.44 17.44
N ARG A 148 1.14 1.34 16.51
CA ARG A 148 2.52 1.79 16.33
C ARG A 148 2.97 2.87 17.32
N SER A 149 2.07 3.76 17.68
CA SER A 149 2.38 4.96 18.48
C SER A 149 2.03 4.83 19.97
N GLY A 150 1.26 3.80 20.34
CA GLY A 150 0.68 3.66 21.70
C GLY A 150 -0.54 4.55 21.93
N GLU A 151 -1.17 4.42 23.10
CA GLU A 151 -2.49 4.98 23.41
C GLU A 151 -2.62 6.52 23.26
N PHE A 152 -1.53 7.26 23.35
CA PHE A 152 -1.54 8.73 23.42
C PHE A 152 -0.60 9.35 22.37
N GLY A 153 -0.79 9.07 21.14
CA GLY A 153 0.09 9.65 20.16
C GLY A 153 -0.28 9.27 18.73
N GLY A 154 0.67 9.43 17.87
CA GLY A 154 0.53 9.09 16.47
C GLY A 154 0.39 10.31 15.58
N ASN A 155 0.55 10.04 14.31
CA ASN A 155 0.47 11.07 13.30
C ASN A 155 -1.01 11.32 12.92
N PRO A 156 -1.55 12.53 13.12
CA PRO A 156 -2.95 12.82 12.82
C PRO A 156 -3.31 12.60 11.35
N ILE A 157 -2.37 12.78 10.44
CA ILE A 157 -2.59 12.54 9.00
C ILE A 157 -2.77 11.03 8.74
N VAL A 158 -1.99 10.18 9.43
CA VAL A 158 -2.13 8.72 9.31
C VAL A 158 -3.47 8.27 9.87
N HIS A 159 -3.87 8.78 11.03
CA HIS A 159 -5.19 8.50 11.61
C HIS A 159 -6.33 8.88 10.66
N GLU A 160 -6.24 10.05 10.01
CA GLU A 160 -7.25 10.49 9.05
C GLU A 160 -7.33 9.55 7.83
N ILE A 161 -6.19 9.13 7.30
CA ILE A 161 -6.12 8.18 6.17
C ILE A 161 -6.73 6.84 6.57
N GLU A 162 -6.34 6.30 7.72
CA GLU A 162 -6.88 5.04 8.23
C GLU A 162 -8.39 5.14 8.45
N GLN A 163 -8.85 6.18 9.16
CA GLN A 163 -10.27 6.39 9.41
C GLN A 163 -11.08 6.45 8.12
N GLN A 164 -10.64 7.24 7.14
CA GLN A 164 -11.34 7.37 5.86
C GLN A 164 -11.41 6.04 5.13
N ALA A 165 -10.30 5.32 5.05
CA ALA A 165 -10.26 4.05 4.32
C ALA A 165 -11.10 2.97 5.00
N LEU A 166 -11.07 2.87 6.33
CA LEU A 166 -11.87 1.91 7.08
C LEU A 166 -13.37 2.18 6.93
N LEU A 167 -13.80 3.45 6.88
CA LEU A 167 -15.20 3.82 6.63
C LEU A 167 -15.65 3.52 5.19
N MET A 168 -14.74 3.60 4.22
CA MET A 168 -15.02 3.36 2.81
C MET A 168 -14.89 1.89 2.40
N ALA A 169 -14.28 1.05 3.23
CA ALA A 169 -14.05 -0.36 2.94
C ALA A 169 -15.36 -1.16 2.90
N ASP A 170 -15.47 -2.08 1.94
CA ASP A 170 -16.55 -3.07 1.90
C ASP A 170 -16.23 -4.26 2.82
N LYS A 171 -14.94 -4.50 3.04
CA LYS A 171 -14.44 -5.53 3.94
C LYS A 171 -13.15 -5.05 4.61
N ILE A 172 -13.06 -5.32 5.91
CA ILE A 172 -11.84 -5.09 6.70
C ILE A 172 -11.31 -6.44 7.15
N ILE A 173 -10.02 -6.65 7.00
CA ILE A 173 -9.28 -7.80 7.50
C ILE A 173 -8.26 -7.27 8.50
N ALA A 174 -8.30 -7.76 9.72
CA ALA A 174 -7.28 -7.54 10.74
C ALA A 174 -6.43 -8.81 10.90
N VAL A 175 -5.12 -8.66 11.05
CA VAL A 175 -4.20 -9.82 11.18
C VAL A 175 -4.28 -10.49 12.55
N SER A 176 -4.88 -9.82 13.54
CA SER A 176 -5.06 -10.36 14.88
C SER A 176 -6.31 -9.81 15.56
N HIS A 177 -6.65 -10.35 16.74
CA HIS A 177 -7.70 -9.81 17.58
C HIS A 177 -7.25 -8.54 18.36
N LEU A 178 -5.98 -8.21 18.34
CA LEU A 178 -5.41 -7.02 18.98
C LEU A 178 -5.37 -5.81 18.05
N THR A 179 -5.37 -6.07 16.74
CA THR A 179 -5.51 -5.06 15.71
C THR A 179 -6.99 -4.76 15.48
#